data_012dadb455c8e96794f549ae6b872183
#
_entry.id   012dadb455c8e96794f549ae6b872183
#
_cell.length_a   1.000
_cell.length_b   1.000
_cell.length_c   1.000
_cell.angle_alpha   90.00
_cell.angle_beta   90.00
_cell.angle_gamma   90.00
#
_symmetry.space_group_name_H-M   'P 1'
#
loop_
_entity.id
_entity.type
_entity.pdbx_description
1 polymer ?
#
loop_
_entity_poly.entity_id
_entity_poly.type
_entity_poly.pdbx_seq_one_letter_code
_entity_poly.pdbx_strand_id
1 'polypeptide(L)'
;GCAAGILNAPDSADNPATDDKIPYRYGPENHAEAKRKNKLALQHALGLEENPDVPIFFWPSRLDPVQKGPQLLADIASRFIEKHAADGAQLAVIANGPFQQPFWDIREFHGIQKRLAVHNFDGRLSQLGFAASDFTLMPSLFEPCGLPQMQAPIYGSLAIAHNTGGLHDTVEMLDADASTGNGFVFDTYDSGGLFWAMDQAMAFYRRPADVKEREIARIMTQSLERFNHRACAREYIN
;
A
#
# COMPACT_ATOMS: atom_id res chain seq x y z
N GLY A 1 -21.89 26.55 15.47
CA GLY A 1 -20.95 25.58 16.00
C GLY A 1 -20.13 25.01 14.87
N CYS A 2 -18.82 25.04 14.98
CA CYS A 2 -17.93 24.42 13.99
C CYS A 2 -17.81 22.94 14.34
N ALA A 3 -18.09 22.04 13.39
CA ALA A 3 -17.71 20.64 13.50
C ALA A 3 -16.21 20.53 13.18
N ALA A 4 -15.44 19.92 14.06
CA ALA A 4 -14.06 19.57 13.80
C ALA A 4 -13.98 18.04 13.57
N GLY A 5 -13.29 17.63 12.50
CA GLY A 5 -12.98 16.23 12.26
C GLY A 5 -11.67 15.87 12.92
N ILE A 6 -11.65 14.79 13.70
CA ILE A 6 -10.43 14.24 14.28
C ILE A 6 -10.16 12.91 13.62
N LEU A 7 -8.95 12.75 13.05
CA LEU A 7 -8.53 11.52 12.43
C LEU A 7 -8.35 10.42 13.48
N ASN A 8 -8.82 9.21 13.17
CA ASN A 8 -8.50 8.03 13.95
C ASN A 8 -7.03 7.63 13.76
N ALA A 9 -6.54 6.68 14.53
CA ALA A 9 -5.18 6.16 14.41
C ALA A 9 -5.21 4.63 14.20
N PRO A 10 -4.21 4.06 13.49
CA PRO A 10 -3.96 2.63 13.46
C PRO A 10 -3.75 2.06 14.87
N ASP A 11 -3.90 0.74 15.03
CA ASP A 11 -3.64 0.07 16.29
C ASP A 11 -2.17 0.28 16.69
N SER A 12 -1.92 0.46 17.99
CA SER A 12 -0.55 0.58 18.52
C SER A 12 0.31 -0.67 18.28
N ALA A 13 -0.33 -1.82 18.03
CA ALA A 13 0.33 -3.05 17.61
C ALA A 13 0.80 -3.01 16.13
N ASP A 14 0.29 -2.06 15.32
CA ASP A 14 0.69 -1.88 13.93
C ASP A 14 2.04 -1.15 13.85
N ASN A 15 3.09 -1.82 14.32
CA ASN A 15 4.47 -1.32 14.30
C ASN A 15 5.42 -2.46 13.91
N PRO A 16 6.16 -2.34 12.78
CA PRO A 16 7.01 -3.41 12.29
C PRO A 16 8.16 -3.77 13.25
N ALA A 17 8.52 -2.89 14.19
CA ALA A 17 9.54 -3.19 15.20
C ALA A 17 9.06 -4.17 16.29
N THR A 18 7.75 -4.26 16.50
CA THR A 18 7.15 -5.07 17.57
C THR A 18 6.11 -6.09 17.09
N ASP A 19 5.69 -6.01 15.84
CA ASP A 19 4.68 -6.92 15.26
C ASP A 19 5.17 -8.37 15.26
N ASP A 20 4.44 -9.26 15.92
CA ASP A 20 4.73 -10.69 16.02
C ASP A 20 4.15 -11.51 14.85
N LYS A 21 3.37 -10.89 13.98
CA LYS A 21 2.77 -11.53 12.80
C LYS A 21 3.70 -11.53 11.60
N ILE A 22 4.74 -10.69 11.60
CA ILE A 22 5.72 -10.64 10.51
C ILE A 22 6.99 -11.42 10.88
N PRO A 23 7.60 -12.15 9.94
CA PRO A 23 8.77 -12.97 10.25
C PRO A 23 10.05 -12.16 10.53
N TYR A 24 10.19 -10.98 9.92
CA TYR A 24 11.37 -10.14 10.09
C TYR A 24 10.94 -8.75 10.54
N ARG A 25 11.21 -8.44 11.82
CA ARG A 25 10.91 -7.13 12.43
C ARG A 25 11.95 -6.10 12.01
N TYR A 26 11.53 -4.84 11.94
CA TYR A 26 12.39 -3.74 11.53
C TYR A 26 11.90 -2.38 12.02
N GLY A 27 12.81 -1.43 12.06
CA GLY A 27 12.52 0.00 12.19
C GLY A 27 12.96 0.77 10.95
N PRO A 28 12.82 2.10 10.97
CA PRO A 28 13.26 2.95 9.86
C PRO A 28 14.74 2.76 9.47
N GLU A 29 15.59 2.41 10.43
CA GLU A 29 17.05 2.30 10.27
C GLU A 29 17.51 1.02 9.54
N ASN A 30 16.69 -0.04 9.54
CA ASN A 30 17.05 -1.34 8.97
C ASN A 30 15.95 -1.93 8.06
N HIS A 31 15.00 -1.09 7.64
CA HIS A 31 13.85 -1.52 6.85
C HIS A 31 14.24 -2.19 5.53
N ALA A 32 15.27 -1.70 4.85
CA ALA A 32 15.62 -2.15 3.50
C ALA A 32 15.85 -3.65 3.43
N GLU A 33 16.73 -4.20 4.29
CA GLU A 33 17.03 -5.63 4.33
C GLU A 33 15.82 -6.46 4.82
N ALA A 34 15.16 -6.01 5.89
CA ALA A 34 14.05 -6.76 6.48
C ALA A 34 12.82 -6.81 5.56
N LYS A 35 12.49 -5.71 4.85
CA LYS A 35 11.43 -5.69 3.85
C LYS A 35 11.69 -6.67 2.70
N ARG A 36 12.94 -6.79 2.25
CA ARG A 36 13.35 -7.79 1.23
C ARG A 36 13.06 -9.22 1.70
N LYS A 37 13.38 -9.54 2.96
CA LYS A 37 13.10 -10.87 3.56
C LYS A 37 11.59 -11.11 3.73
N ASN A 38 10.85 -10.11 4.19
CA ASN A 38 9.39 -10.18 4.29
C ASN A 38 8.73 -10.33 2.90
N LYS A 39 9.30 -9.68 1.88
CA LYS A 39 8.83 -9.78 0.49
C LYS A 39 8.94 -11.22 -0.02
N LEU A 40 10.08 -11.87 0.16
CA LEU A 40 10.25 -13.30 -0.18
C LEU A 40 9.25 -14.19 0.56
N ALA A 41 9.02 -13.93 1.85
CA ALA A 41 8.05 -14.68 2.64
C ALA A 41 6.60 -14.50 2.11
N LEU A 42 6.23 -13.26 1.72
CA LEU A 42 4.92 -12.99 1.12
C LEU A 42 4.78 -13.66 -0.25
N GLN A 43 5.78 -13.52 -1.11
CA GLN A 43 5.80 -14.12 -2.44
C GLN A 43 5.64 -15.65 -2.36
N HIS A 44 6.38 -16.28 -1.46
CA HIS A 44 6.27 -17.71 -1.19
C HIS A 44 4.85 -18.11 -0.74
N ALA A 45 4.30 -17.39 0.25
CA ALA A 45 2.97 -17.67 0.78
C ALA A 45 1.85 -17.50 -0.26
N LEU A 46 2.01 -16.57 -1.20
CA LEU A 46 1.04 -16.28 -2.26
C LEU A 46 1.30 -17.04 -3.57
N GLY A 47 2.39 -17.79 -3.69
CA GLY A 47 2.80 -18.49 -4.91
C GLY A 47 3.23 -17.58 -6.06
N LEU A 48 3.61 -16.34 -5.75
CA LEU A 48 4.19 -15.39 -6.70
C LEU A 48 5.62 -15.82 -7.08
N GLU A 49 6.18 -15.20 -8.12
CA GLU A 49 7.59 -15.35 -8.43
C GLU A 49 8.44 -14.75 -7.30
N GLU A 50 9.34 -15.56 -6.72
CA GLU A 50 10.18 -15.14 -5.62
C GLU A 50 11.37 -14.31 -6.12
N ASN A 51 11.28 -13.00 -5.94
CA ASN A 51 12.33 -12.05 -6.24
C ASN A 51 12.22 -10.82 -5.32
N PRO A 52 13.19 -10.56 -4.43
CA PRO A 52 13.10 -9.45 -3.48
C PRO A 52 13.30 -8.08 -4.12
N ASP A 53 13.74 -8.04 -5.38
CA ASP A 53 14.06 -6.80 -6.12
C ASP A 53 12.93 -6.29 -7.02
N VAL A 54 11.76 -6.96 -7.01
CA VAL A 54 10.60 -6.53 -7.78
C VAL A 54 9.60 -5.75 -6.93
N PRO A 55 8.86 -4.79 -7.50
CA PRO A 55 7.84 -4.04 -6.75
C PRO A 55 6.58 -4.89 -6.51
N ILE A 56 6.06 -4.82 -5.28
CA ILE A 56 4.75 -5.40 -4.92
C ILE A 56 3.77 -4.28 -4.61
N PHE A 57 2.63 -4.29 -5.30
CA PHE A 57 1.46 -3.46 -5.05
C PHE A 57 0.45 -4.29 -4.27
N PHE A 58 0.10 -3.85 -3.09
CA PHE A 58 -0.76 -4.58 -2.15
C PHE A 58 -2.13 -3.95 -2.03
N TRP A 59 -3.17 -4.78 -2.08
CA TRP A 59 -4.56 -4.40 -1.82
C TRP A 59 -5.01 -4.95 -0.47
N PRO A 60 -5.17 -4.09 0.57
CA PRO A 60 -5.51 -4.53 1.94
C PRO A 60 -7.01 -4.47 2.25
N SER A 61 -7.81 -3.80 1.42
CA SER A 61 -9.20 -3.44 1.72
C SER A 61 -10.17 -4.50 1.20
N ARG A 62 -11.38 -4.55 1.81
CA ARG A 62 -12.48 -5.37 1.27
C ARG A 62 -12.71 -5.03 -0.20
N LEU A 63 -13.05 -6.04 -1.00
CA LEU A 63 -13.37 -5.88 -2.42
C LEU A 63 -14.82 -5.42 -2.59
N ASP A 64 -15.15 -4.26 -2.02
CA ASP A 64 -16.45 -3.60 -2.14
C ASP A 64 -16.50 -2.80 -3.44
N PRO A 65 -17.36 -3.17 -4.40
CA PRO A 65 -17.39 -2.53 -5.72
C PRO A 65 -17.92 -1.09 -5.70
N VAL A 66 -18.66 -0.71 -4.67
CA VAL A 66 -19.24 0.65 -4.57
C VAL A 66 -18.25 1.61 -3.93
N GLN A 67 -17.61 1.19 -2.84
CA GLN A 67 -16.77 2.08 -2.05
C GLN A 67 -15.28 1.99 -2.40
N LYS A 68 -14.73 0.77 -2.53
CA LYS A 68 -13.28 0.56 -2.53
C LYS A 68 -12.64 0.58 -3.93
N GLY A 69 -13.43 0.59 -4.99
CA GLY A 69 -12.94 0.73 -6.36
C GLY A 69 -12.15 -0.44 -6.93
N PRO A 70 -12.45 -1.71 -6.61
CA PRO A 70 -11.72 -2.85 -7.17
C PRO A 70 -11.82 -2.93 -8.69
N GLN A 71 -12.90 -2.37 -9.29
CA GLN A 71 -13.06 -2.30 -10.73
C GLN A 71 -11.93 -1.51 -11.39
N LEU A 72 -11.50 -0.38 -10.78
CA LEU A 72 -10.42 0.43 -11.35
C LEU A 72 -9.12 -0.38 -11.49
N LEU A 73 -8.79 -1.21 -10.49
CA LEU A 73 -7.63 -2.09 -10.57
C LEU A 73 -7.85 -3.24 -11.55
N ALA A 74 -9.03 -3.87 -11.57
CA ALA A 74 -9.34 -4.97 -12.47
C ALA A 74 -9.19 -4.55 -13.94
N ASP A 75 -9.65 -3.35 -14.30
CA ASP A 75 -9.57 -2.82 -15.67
C ASP A 75 -8.13 -2.65 -16.18
N ILE A 76 -7.16 -2.50 -15.28
CA ILE A 76 -5.78 -2.18 -15.64
C ILE A 76 -4.76 -3.26 -15.25
N ALA A 77 -5.13 -4.24 -14.43
CA ALA A 77 -4.18 -5.16 -13.80
C ALA A 77 -3.26 -5.87 -14.81
N SER A 78 -3.82 -6.48 -15.84
CA SER A 78 -3.02 -7.17 -16.87
C SER A 78 -2.13 -6.21 -17.65
N ARG A 79 -2.69 -5.07 -18.08
CA ARG A 79 -1.95 -4.03 -18.82
C ARG A 79 -0.81 -3.42 -17.99
N PHE A 80 -1.05 -3.23 -16.68
CA PHE A 80 -0.02 -2.73 -15.76
C PHE A 80 1.13 -3.73 -15.61
N ILE A 81 0.82 -5.00 -15.39
CA ILE A 81 1.82 -6.08 -15.28
C ILE A 81 2.61 -6.23 -16.59
N GLU A 82 1.95 -6.14 -17.73
CA GLU A 82 2.60 -6.19 -19.04
C GLU A 82 3.54 -5.00 -19.26
N LYS A 83 3.07 -3.78 -18.99
CA LYS A 83 3.88 -2.56 -19.13
C LYS A 83 5.16 -2.60 -18.27
N HIS A 84 5.04 -3.14 -17.05
CA HIS A 84 6.13 -3.23 -16.09
C HIS A 84 6.72 -4.64 -15.95
N ALA A 85 6.65 -5.43 -17.03
CA ALA A 85 7.17 -6.79 -17.04
C ALA A 85 8.68 -6.85 -16.82
N ALA A 86 9.43 -5.88 -17.35
CA ALA A 86 10.88 -5.79 -17.16
C ALA A 86 11.27 -5.50 -15.69
N ASP A 87 10.44 -4.79 -14.94
CA ASP A 87 10.64 -4.53 -13.51
C ASP A 87 10.13 -5.67 -12.63
N GLY A 88 9.43 -6.64 -13.19
CA GLY A 88 8.88 -7.74 -12.44
C GLY A 88 7.66 -7.39 -11.57
N ALA A 89 6.95 -6.30 -11.84
CA ALA A 89 5.85 -5.81 -11.01
C ALA A 89 4.82 -6.89 -10.64
N GLN A 90 4.43 -6.92 -9.37
CA GLN A 90 3.50 -7.89 -8.81
C GLN A 90 2.32 -7.19 -8.11
N LEU A 91 1.15 -7.82 -8.16
CA LEU A 91 -0.05 -7.40 -7.47
C LEU A 91 -0.45 -8.47 -6.45
N ALA A 92 -0.68 -8.07 -5.20
CA ALA A 92 -1.13 -8.96 -4.12
C ALA A 92 -2.48 -8.47 -3.57
N VAL A 93 -3.55 -9.22 -3.81
CA VAL A 93 -4.89 -8.93 -3.30
C VAL A 93 -5.21 -9.91 -2.19
N ILE A 94 -5.25 -9.43 -0.94
CA ILE A 94 -5.55 -10.24 0.26
C ILE A 94 -6.84 -9.68 0.89
N ALA A 95 -7.97 -10.06 0.32
CA ALA A 95 -9.25 -9.46 0.65
C ALA A 95 -10.44 -10.35 0.31
N ASN A 96 -11.48 -10.28 1.14
CA ASN A 96 -12.77 -10.90 0.85
C ASN A 96 -13.67 -9.92 0.07
N GLY A 97 -14.60 -10.48 -0.69
CA GLY A 97 -15.63 -9.72 -1.36
C GLY A 97 -16.03 -10.32 -2.72
N PRO A 98 -17.15 -9.87 -3.28
CA PRO A 98 -17.68 -10.42 -4.52
C PRO A 98 -16.77 -10.17 -5.73
N PHE A 99 -15.83 -9.24 -5.60
CA PHE A 99 -14.89 -8.86 -6.66
C PHE A 99 -13.63 -9.75 -6.75
N GLN A 100 -13.51 -10.78 -5.91
CA GLN A 100 -12.40 -11.74 -6.04
C GLN A 100 -12.44 -12.48 -7.38
N GLN A 101 -13.63 -12.91 -7.83
CA GLN A 101 -13.76 -13.69 -9.06
C GLN A 101 -13.21 -12.97 -10.29
N PRO A 102 -13.54 -11.68 -10.54
CA PRO A 102 -12.90 -10.92 -11.62
C PRO A 102 -11.37 -10.95 -11.60
N PHE A 103 -10.73 -10.85 -10.43
CA PHE A 103 -9.26 -10.94 -10.35
C PHE A 103 -8.73 -12.34 -10.63
N TRP A 104 -9.45 -13.40 -10.21
CA TRP A 104 -9.13 -14.77 -10.58
C TRP A 104 -9.23 -14.97 -12.10
N ASP A 105 -10.30 -14.48 -12.72
CA ASP A 105 -10.53 -14.60 -14.16
C ASP A 105 -9.44 -13.88 -14.95
N ILE A 106 -9.07 -12.65 -14.56
CA ILE A 106 -7.96 -11.89 -15.17
C ILE A 106 -6.65 -12.66 -15.05
N ARG A 107 -6.35 -13.17 -13.86
CA ARG A 107 -5.14 -13.93 -13.58
C ARG A 107 -4.98 -15.15 -14.49
N GLU A 108 -6.06 -15.94 -14.63
CA GLU A 108 -6.05 -17.16 -15.44
C GLU A 108 -6.07 -16.83 -16.94
N PHE A 109 -6.91 -15.88 -17.37
CA PHE A 109 -7.04 -15.51 -18.78
C PHE A 109 -5.73 -14.97 -19.37
N HIS A 110 -5.01 -14.14 -18.61
CA HIS A 110 -3.76 -13.54 -19.05
C HIS A 110 -2.50 -14.36 -18.70
N GLY A 111 -2.63 -15.49 -18.02
CA GLY A 111 -1.49 -16.33 -17.64
C GLY A 111 -0.50 -15.65 -16.68
N ILE A 112 -0.99 -14.77 -15.79
CA ILE A 112 -0.16 -13.94 -14.89
C ILE A 112 -0.12 -14.45 -13.45
N GLN A 113 -0.27 -15.76 -13.23
CA GLN A 113 -0.35 -16.37 -11.89
C GLN A 113 0.89 -16.11 -11.01
N LYS A 114 2.03 -15.85 -11.63
CA LYS A 114 3.27 -15.52 -10.91
C LYS A 114 3.42 -14.02 -10.60
N ARG A 115 2.48 -13.20 -11.06
CA ARG A 115 2.50 -11.73 -10.93
C ARG A 115 1.26 -11.16 -10.27
N LEU A 116 0.14 -11.88 -10.25
CA LEU A 116 -1.11 -11.50 -9.60
C LEU A 116 -1.53 -12.61 -8.65
N ALA A 117 -1.51 -12.31 -7.34
CA ALA A 117 -2.06 -13.18 -6.31
C ALA A 117 -3.40 -12.64 -5.82
N VAL A 118 -4.34 -13.55 -5.62
CA VAL A 118 -5.66 -13.28 -5.03
C VAL A 118 -5.87 -14.28 -3.89
N HIS A 119 -6.05 -13.77 -2.68
CA HIS A 119 -6.20 -14.59 -1.48
C HIS A 119 -7.33 -14.08 -0.61
N ASN A 120 -8.00 -14.97 0.12
CA ASN A 120 -8.95 -14.58 1.15
C ASN A 120 -8.24 -13.74 2.23
N PHE A 121 -9.00 -12.86 2.86
CA PHE A 121 -8.47 -12.12 4.00
C PHE A 121 -7.98 -13.08 5.09
N ASP A 122 -6.74 -12.88 5.48
CA ASP A 122 -6.09 -13.49 6.62
C ASP A 122 -5.29 -12.41 7.34
N GLY A 123 -5.49 -12.28 8.66
CA GLY A 123 -4.91 -11.18 9.42
C GLY A 123 -3.38 -11.21 9.48
N ARG A 124 -2.77 -12.39 9.49
CA ARG A 124 -1.32 -12.57 9.47
C ARG A 124 -0.73 -12.22 8.11
N LEU A 125 -1.38 -12.74 7.06
CA LEU A 125 -0.99 -12.50 5.68
C LEU A 125 -1.18 -11.02 5.29
N SER A 126 -2.22 -10.35 5.82
CA SER A 126 -2.43 -8.92 5.63
C SER A 126 -1.33 -8.07 6.27
N GLN A 127 -0.90 -8.40 7.49
CA GLN A 127 0.24 -7.72 8.12
C GLN A 127 1.54 -7.94 7.36
N LEU A 128 1.76 -9.17 6.90
CA LEU A 128 2.90 -9.47 6.03
C LEU A 128 2.81 -8.70 4.69
N GLY A 129 1.59 -8.49 4.18
CA GLY A 129 1.33 -7.65 3.01
C GLY A 129 1.85 -6.22 3.19
N PHE A 130 1.55 -5.55 4.30
CA PHE A 130 2.10 -4.22 4.61
C PHE A 130 3.63 -4.25 4.77
N ALA A 131 4.16 -5.25 5.47
CA ALA A 131 5.60 -5.35 5.72
C ALA A 131 6.43 -5.64 4.46
N ALA A 132 5.85 -6.34 3.51
CA ALA A 132 6.52 -6.82 2.30
C ALA A 132 6.35 -5.90 1.10
N SER A 133 5.19 -5.24 0.97
CA SER A 133 4.87 -4.44 -0.21
C SER A 133 5.65 -3.13 -0.27
N ASP A 134 5.83 -2.64 -1.46
CA ASP A 134 6.40 -1.32 -1.73
C ASP A 134 5.29 -0.26 -1.78
N PHE A 135 4.11 -0.66 -2.26
CA PHE A 135 2.97 0.23 -2.44
C PHE A 135 1.68 -0.41 -1.94
N THR A 136 0.81 0.40 -1.35
CA THR A 136 -0.52 0.00 -0.86
C THR A 136 -1.61 0.73 -1.63
N LEU A 137 -2.53 -0.02 -2.24
CA LEU A 137 -3.58 0.52 -3.12
C LEU A 137 -4.84 0.91 -2.33
N MET A 138 -5.25 2.17 -2.44
CA MET A 138 -6.44 2.74 -1.81
C MET A 138 -7.29 3.57 -2.80
N PRO A 139 -7.77 2.98 -3.91
CA PRO A 139 -8.54 3.71 -4.91
C PRO A 139 -10.03 3.82 -4.52
N SER A 140 -10.31 4.22 -3.27
CA SER A 140 -11.68 4.35 -2.78
C SER A 140 -12.41 5.52 -3.42
N LEU A 141 -13.68 5.34 -3.83
CA LEU A 141 -14.54 6.41 -4.31
C LEU A 141 -14.77 7.44 -3.21
N PHE A 142 -15.01 6.98 -2.01
CA PHE A 142 -15.12 7.79 -0.79
C PHE A 142 -14.51 7.04 0.39
N GLU A 143 -13.83 7.78 1.27
CA GLU A 143 -13.17 7.22 2.46
C GLU A 143 -13.26 8.23 3.60
N PRO A 144 -14.21 8.06 4.56
CA PRO A 144 -14.37 9.04 5.64
C PRO A 144 -13.14 9.24 6.51
N CYS A 145 -12.39 8.18 6.78
CA CYS A 145 -11.12 8.22 7.50
C CYS A 145 -10.06 7.36 6.80
N GLY A 146 -10.30 6.04 6.75
CA GLY A 146 -9.32 5.04 6.32
C GLY A 146 -8.25 4.79 7.38
N LEU A 147 -7.84 3.56 7.53
CA LEU A 147 -6.71 3.15 8.38
C LEU A 147 -5.53 2.62 7.55
N PRO A 148 -5.75 1.86 6.45
CA PRO A 148 -4.64 1.24 5.73
C PRO A 148 -3.63 2.25 5.16
N GLN A 149 -4.06 3.44 4.71
CA GLN A 149 -3.15 4.48 4.18
C GLN A 149 -2.31 5.15 5.28
N MET A 150 -2.72 5.03 6.55
CA MET A 150 -1.91 5.46 7.70
C MET A 150 -1.03 4.33 8.23
N GLN A 151 -1.51 3.09 8.18
CA GLN A 151 -0.76 1.90 8.57
C GLN A 151 0.38 1.60 7.59
N ALA A 152 0.11 1.63 6.29
CA ALA A 152 1.07 1.28 5.24
C ALA A 152 2.41 2.02 5.36
N PRO A 153 2.46 3.37 5.49
CA PRO A 153 3.73 4.08 5.59
C PRO A 153 4.48 3.80 6.91
N ILE A 154 3.80 3.38 7.99
CA ILE A 154 4.47 2.88 9.20
C ILE A 154 5.32 1.64 8.87
N TYR A 155 4.86 0.79 7.97
CA TYR A 155 5.57 -0.38 7.45
C TYR A 155 6.47 -0.07 6.24
N GLY A 156 6.57 1.20 5.83
CA GLY A 156 7.36 1.59 4.66
C GLY A 156 6.76 1.12 3.33
N SER A 157 5.44 0.94 3.28
CA SER A 157 4.67 0.72 2.06
C SER A 157 3.93 2.01 1.72
N LEU A 158 4.23 2.62 0.56
CA LEU A 158 3.69 3.93 0.23
C LEU A 158 2.27 3.84 -0.33
N ALA A 159 1.36 4.66 0.17
CA ALA A 159 -0.03 4.63 -0.27
C ALA A 159 -0.17 5.21 -1.69
N ILE A 160 -1.00 4.53 -2.51
CA ILE A 160 -1.50 5.04 -3.79
C ILE A 160 -3.01 5.25 -3.59
N ALA A 161 -3.46 6.48 -3.54
CA ALA A 161 -4.78 6.82 -3.06
C ALA A 161 -5.55 7.75 -4.00
N HIS A 162 -6.87 7.54 -4.09
CA HIS A 162 -7.77 8.54 -4.65
C HIS A 162 -7.89 9.73 -3.70
N ASN A 163 -7.81 10.95 -4.23
CA ASN A 163 -7.80 12.19 -3.46
C ASN A 163 -9.18 12.53 -2.89
N THR A 164 -9.62 11.82 -1.84
CA THR A 164 -10.96 11.96 -1.24
C THR A 164 -10.94 11.73 0.27
N GLY A 165 -11.72 12.53 1.01
CA GLY A 165 -11.94 12.38 2.46
C GLY A 165 -10.66 12.18 3.24
N GLY A 166 -10.61 11.18 4.12
CA GLY A 166 -9.44 10.89 4.95
C GLY A 166 -8.17 10.50 4.17
N LEU A 167 -8.29 10.07 2.91
CA LEU A 167 -7.14 9.85 2.04
C LEU A 167 -6.51 11.19 1.64
N HIS A 168 -7.33 12.20 1.29
CA HIS A 168 -6.87 13.57 1.03
C HIS A 168 -6.13 14.17 2.24
N ASP A 169 -6.64 13.91 3.45
CA ASP A 169 -6.08 14.49 4.69
C ASP A 169 -4.76 13.85 5.12
N THR A 170 -4.44 12.64 4.63
CA THR A 170 -3.36 11.82 5.15
C THR A 170 -2.28 11.44 4.12
N VAL A 171 -2.59 11.50 2.83
CA VAL A 171 -1.66 11.15 1.75
C VAL A 171 -1.37 12.38 0.90
N GLU A 172 -0.08 12.69 0.77
CA GLU A 172 0.44 13.79 -0.04
C GLU A 172 1.37 13.25 -1.12
N MET A 173 1.32 13.88 -2.32
CA MET A 173 2.20 13.48 -3.43
C MET A 173 3.66 13.54 -3.02
N LEU A 174 4.37 12.43 -3.19
CA LEU A 174 5.77 12.30 -2.87
C LEU A 174 6.63 13.08 -3.87
N ASP A 175 7.45 13.98 -3.35
CA ASP A 175 8.61 14.56 -4.05
C ASP A 175 9.89 14.12 -3.33
N ALA A 176 10.57 13.13 -3.90
CA ALA A 176 11.78 12.55 -3.32
C ALA A 176 12.99 13.49 -3.39
N ASP A 177 12.98 14.47 -4.29
CA ASP A 177 14.07 15.45 -4.43
C ASP A 177 13.91 16.58 -3.40
N ALA A 178 12.67 16.96 -3.09
CA ALA A 178 12.36 17.91 -2.02
C ALA A 178 12.19 17.25 -0.64
N SER A 179 12.19 15.92 -0.56
CA SER A 179 11.91 15.15 0.67
C SER A 179 10.56 15.53 1.32
N THR A 180 9.52 15.70 0.50
CA THR A 180 8.16 16.00 0.93
C THR A 180 7.16 14.95 0.46
N GLY A 181 5.95 14.96 1.03
CA GLY A 181 4.93 13.97 0.72
C GLY A 181 5.23 12.57 1.27
N ASN A 182 4.30 11.66 1.11
CA ASN A 182 4.36 10.32 1.71
C ASN A 182 3.70 9.21 0.86
N GLY A 183 3.20 9.54 -0.33
CA GLY A 183 2.50 8.59 -1.19
C GLY A 183 2.21 9.17 -2.57
N PHE A 184 1.26 8.57 -3.26
CA PHE A 184 0.86 8.96 -4.62
C PHE A 184 -0.64 9.17 -4.65
N VAL A 185 -1.10 10.30 -5.14
CA VAL A 185 -2.52 10.65 -5.19
C VAL A 185 -2.97 10.88 -6.63
N PHE A 186 -4.23 10.53 -6.91
CA PHE A 186 -4.88 10.84 -8.18
C PHE A 186 -6.26 11.46 -7.93
N ASP A 187 -6.63 12.45 -8.75
CA ASP A 187 -7.85 13.24 -8.58
C ASP A 187 -9.01 12.68 -9.39
N THR A 188 -8.74 12.15 -10.59
CA THR A 188 -9.79 11.60 -11.46
C THR A 188 -10.10 10.18 -11.07
N TYR A 189 -11.31 9.94 -10.55
CA TYR A 189 -11.75 8.60 -10.13
C TYR A 189 -12.09 7.73 -11.34
N ASP A 190 -11.06 7.23 -12.01
CA ASP A 190 -11.15 6.25 -13.09
C ASP A 190 -9.91 5.36 -13.15
N SER A 191 -9.96 4.35 -13.99
CA SER A 191 -8.85 3.40 -14.18
C SER A 191 -7.59 4.06 -14.75
N GLY A 192 -7.74 5.16 -15.51
CA GLY A 192 -6.62 5.94 -16.04
C GLY A 192 -5.89 6.72 -14.95
N GLY A 193 -6.64 7.36 -14.03
CA GLY A 193 -6.08 8.06 -12.87
C GLY A 193 -5.31 7.12 -11.95
N LEU A 194 -5.88 5.96 -11.63
CA LEU A 194 -5.17 4.92 -10.85
C LEU A 194 -3.90 4.45 -11.57
N PHE A 195 -4.00 4.16 -12.88
CA PHE A 195 -2.85 3.71 -13.66
C PHE A 195 -1.72 4.74 -13.65
N TRP A 196 -2.06 6.02 -13.82
CA TRP A 196 -1.09 7.12 -13.77
C TRP A 196 -0.39 7.18 -12.40
N ALA A 197 -1.13 7.08 -11.30
CA ALA A 197 -0.55 7.11 -9.95
C ALA A 197 0.36 5.89 -9.70
N MET A 198 -0.03 4.71 -10.18
CA MET A 198 0.82 3.51 -10.13
C MET A 198 2.10 3.69 -10.99
N ASP A 199 2.02 4.38 -12.12
CA ASP A 199 3.20 4.72 -12.94
C ASP A 199 4.15 5.71 -12.21
N GLN A 200 3.61 6.70 -11.46
CA GLN A 200 4.43 7.58 -10.63
C GLN A 200 5.15 6.78 -9.52
N ALA A 201 4.45 5.84 -8.92
CA ALA A 201 5.05 4.92 -7.94
C ALA A 201 6.18 4.07 -8.56
N MET A 202 5.99 3.57 -9.79
CA MET A 202 7.05 2.87 -10.53
C MET A 202 8.24 3.78 -10.87
N ALA A 203 8.00 5.06 -11.19
CA ALA A 203 9.08 6.03 -11.40
C ALA A 203 9.92 6.22 -10.12
N PHE A 204 9.27 6.29 -8.95
CA PHE A 204 9.96 6.31 -7.68
C PHE A 204 10.71 4.98 -7.40
N TYR A 205 10.11 3.84 -7.68
CA TYR A 205 10.74 2.53 -7.48
C TYR A 205 12.05 2.37 -8.24
N ARG A 206 12.17 3.02 -9.42
CA ARG A 206 13.39 3.02 -10.25
C ARG A 206 14.46 4.02 -9.79
N ARG A 207 14.19 4.85 -8.78
CA ARG A 207 15.20 5.76 -8.21
C ARG A 207 16.36 4.95 -7.59
N PRO A 208 17.56 5.53 -7.46
CA PRO A 208 18.68 4.91 -6.76
C PRO A 208 18.30 4.38 -5.38
N ALA A 209 18.94 3.29 -4.95
CA ALA A 209 18.59 2.61 -3.69
C ALA A 209 18.70 3.55 -2.48
N ASP A 210 19.76 4.35 -2.41
CA ASP A 210 20.01 5.32 -1.35
C ASP A 210 18.90 6.39 -1.25
N VAL A 211 18.37 6.85 -2.38
CA VAL A 211 17.24 7.79 -2.43
C VAL A 211 15.97 7.12 -1.88
N LYS A 212 15.66 5.91 -2.34
CA LYS A 212 14.48 5.18 -1.86
C LYS A 212 14.56 4.87 -0.37
N GLU A 213 15.68 4.35 0.09
CA GLU A 213 15.89 3.99 1.50
C GLU A 213 15.77 5.20 2.41
N ARG A 214 16.37 6.32 2.03
CA ARG A 214 16.26 7.59 2.79
C ARG A 214 14.80 8.05 2.89
N GLU A 215 14.08 8.10 1.77
CA GLU A 215 12.69 8.57 1.75
C GLU A 215 11.75 7.62 2.50
N ILE A 216 11.91 6.31 2.35
CA ILE A 216 11.11 5.33 3.08
C ILE A 216 11.38 5.45 4.59
N ALA A 217 12.64 5.57 5.03
CA ALA A 217 12.99 5.76 6.43
C ALA A 217 12.39 7.06 7.01
N ARG A 218 12.44 8.18 6.25
CA ARG A 218 11.81 9.45 6.62
C ARG A 218 10.31 9.28 6.80
N ILE A 219 9.64 8.67 5.82
CA ILE A 219 8.18 8.48 5.84
C ILE A 219 7.76 7.57 6.98
N MET A 220 8.48 6.46 7.23
CA MET A 220 8.23 5.58 8.37
C MET A 220 8.32 6.34 9.70
N THR A 221 9.37 7.13 9.90
CA THR A 221 9.59 7.91 11.11
C THR A 221 8.46 8.91 11.33
N GLN A 222 8.14 9.71 10.32
CA GLN A 222 7.07 10.70 10.38
C GLN A 222 5.69 10.07 10.62
N SER A 223 5.44 8.90 10.03
CA SER A 223 4.17 8.19 10.19
C SER A 223 4.00 7.63 11.59
N LEU A 224 5.04 7.09 12.21
CA LEU A 224 5.03 6.66 13.61
C LEU A 224 4.74 7.81 14.57
N GLU A 225 5.23 9.02 14.27
CA GLU A 225 4.98 10.22 15.07
C GLU A 225 3.58 10.80 14.85
N ARG A 226 3.07 10.76 13.61
CA ARG A 226 1.80 11.38 13.22
C ARG A 226 0.60 10.48 13.49
N PHE A 227 0.69 9.20 13.12
CA PHE A 227 -0.45 8.26 13.10
C PHE A 227 -0.45 7.34 14.33
N ASN A 228 -0.70 7.91 15.51
CA ASN A 228 -0.80 7.15 16.75
C ASN A 228 -1.89 7.70 17.67
N HIS A 229 -2.37 6.88 18.60
CA HIS A 229 -3.45 7.26 19.52
C HIS A 229 -3.12 8.45 20.43
N ARG A 230 -1.84 8.69 20.72
CA ARG A 230 -1.43 9.85 21.51
C ARG A 230 -1.60 11.15 20.72
N ALA A 231 -1.26 11.15 19.44
CA ALA A 231 -1.49 12.29 18.55
C ALA A 231 -2.99 12.57 18.42
N CYS A 232 -3.80 11.52 18.14
CA CYS A 232 -5.25 11.61 18.10
C CYS A 232 -5.84 12.18 19.40
N ALA A 233 -5.43 11.68 20.57
CA ALA A 233 -5.93 12.15 21.86
C ALA A 233 -5.62 13.63 22.14
N ARG A 234 -4.48 14.15 21.66
CA ARG A 234 -4.15 15.58 21.79
C ARG A 234 -5.14 16.48 21.05
N GLU A 235 -5.63 16.05 19.89
CA GLU A 235 -6.62 16.81 19.10
C GLU A 235 -7.98 16.90 19.82
N TYR A 236 -8.34 15.90 20.65
CA TYR A 236 -9.56 15.94 21.48
C TYR A 236 -9.46 16.89 22.68
N ILE A 237 -8.24 17.22 23.12
CA ILE A 237 -8.00 18.05 24.32
C ILE A 237 -7.83 19.52 23.96
N ASN A 238 -7.46 19.85 22.74
CA ASN A 238 -7.29 21.20 22.22
C ASN A 238 -8.60 21.74 21.62
#